data_96329cd6884c3372597c3e9b01c8218e
#
_entry.id   96329cd6884c3372597c3e9b01c8218e
#
_cell.length_a   1.000
_cell.length_b   1.000
_cell.length_c   1.000
_cell.angle_alpha   90.00
_cell.angle_beta   90.00
_cell.angle_gamma   90.00
#
_symmetry.space_group_name_H-M   'P 1'
#
loop_
_entity.id
_entity.type
_entity.pdbx_description
1 polymer ?
#
loop_
_entity_poly.entity_id
_entity_poly.type
_entity_poly.pdbx_seq_one_letter_code
_entity_poly.pdbx_strand_id
1 'polypeptide(L)'
;MTKLTKFDSIDILMKTLSSYVSNDLRESLKNNKVVTLSVPGGTTPAPFFDYLCNEDLEWQRVNVLLSDERYLPEDNIRSNARLIAKHLIQKKASVARMISFYNKNLSEEEFVIKYESQMSTLLPINVSILGMGEDMHTASLFPDSDELLDALKSDNTLHVVRPKSQPEARISLSGKALASAHKTYILILGENKLNAYKKACSEKTEINAPIRVVFGSNTSVFWADKI
;
A
#
# COMPACT_ATOMS: atom_id res chain seq x y z
N MET A 1 6.40 6.04 -18.50
CA MET A 1 5.70 7.14 -17.78
C MET A 1 4.52 6.56 -17.04
N THR A 2 4.27 7.01 -15.82
CA THR A 2 3.08 6.66 -15.02
C THR A 2 1.81 7.13 -15.72
N LYS A 3 0.83 6.23 -15.90
CA LYS A 3 -0.42 6.52 -16.63
C LYS A 3 -1.51 6.99 -15.66
N LEU A 4 -2.05 8.21 -15.88
CA LEU A 4 -3.22 8.71 -15.15
C LEU A 4 -4.51 8.33 -15.90
N THR A 5 -5.44 7.69 -15.20
CA THR A 5 -6.79 7.40 -15.67
C THR A 5 -7.80 8.13 -14.80
N LYS A 6 -8.68 8.92 -15.43
CA LYS A 6 -9.78 9.64 -14.76
C LYS A 6 -11.08 8.86 -14.90
N PHE A 7 -11.88 8.87 -13.85
CA PHE A 7 -13.18 8.18 -13.79
C PHE A 7 -14.28 9.18 -13.44
N ASP A 8 -15.46 8.95 -14.02
CA ASP A 8 -16.63 9.83 -13.84
C ASP A 8 -17.25 9.72 -12.44
N SER A 9 -17.01 8.61 -11.73
CA SER A 9 -17.46 8.44 -10.36
C SER A 9 -16.51 7.55 -9.54
N ILE A 10 -16.57 7.73 -8.21
CA ILE A 10 -15.83 6.90 -7.25
C ILE A 10 -16.24 5.43 -7.38
N ASP A 11 -17.52 5.13 -7.54
CA ASP A 11 -18.02 3.75 -7.65
C ASP A 11 -17.46 3.03 -8.88
N ILE A 12 -17.47 3.69 -10.05
CA ILE A 12 -16.87 3.15 -11.28
C ILE A 12 -15.37 2.92 -11.08
N LEU A 13 -14.67 3.88 -10.46
CA LEU A 13 -13.25 3.74 -10.15
C LEU A 13 -12.99 2.51 -9.29
N MET A 14 -13.70 2.36 -8.17
CA MET A 14 -13.47 1.26 -7.22
C MET A 14 -13.75 -0.12 -7.83
N LYS A 15 -14.84 -0.26 -8.59
CA LYS A 15 -15.16 -1.49 -9.34
C LYS A 15 -14.10 -1.80 -10.38
N THR A 16 -13.70 -0.79 -11.16
CA THR A 16 -12.68 -0.97 -12.19
C THR A 16 -11.34 -1.37 -11.58
N LEU A 17 -10.93 -0.69 -10.49
CA LEU A 17 -9.69 -1.04 -9.78
C LEU A 17 -9.73 -2.48 -9.26
N SER A 18 -10.87 -2.92 -8.67
CA SER A 18 -11.06 -4.30 -8.23
C SER A 18 -10.84 -5.30 -9.37
N SER A 19 -11.43 -5.04 -10.54
CA SER A 19 -11.28 -5.90 -11.73
C SER A 19 -9.83 -5.93 -12.24
N TYR A 20 -9.12 -4.80 -12.26
CA TYR A 20 -7.73 -4.76 -12.68
C TYR A 20 -6.83 -5.54 -11.71
N VAL A 21 -6.96 -5.29 -10.41
CA VAL A 21 -6.19 -5.96 -9.37
C VAL A 21 -6.43 -7.47 -9.37
N SER A 22 -7.70 -7.90 -9.45
CA SER A 22 -8.04 -9.32 -9.50
C SER A 22 -7.49 -10.01 -10.75
N ASN A 23 -7.50 -9.34 -11.91
CA ASN A 23 -6.92 -9.88 -13.13
C ASN A 23 -5.39 -10.01 -13.04
N ASP A 24 -4.69 -8.99 -12.53
CA ASP A 24 -3.24 -9.07 -12.36
C ASP A 24 -2.82 -10.15 -11.35
N LEU A 25 -3.61 -10.34 -10.28
CA LEU A 25 -3.39 -11.44 -9.34
C LEU A 25 -3.62 -12.81 -10.00
N ARG A 26 -4.68 -12.99 -10.81
CA ARG A 26 -4.92 -14.23 -11.56
C ARG A 26 -3.76 -14.54 -12.51
N GLU A 27 -3.28 -13.54 -13.25
CA GLU A 27 -2.12 -13.72 -14.14
C GLU A 27 -0.87 -14.12 -13.35
N SER A 28 -0.62 -13.46 -12.21
CA SER A 28 0.52 -13.78 -11.35
C SER A 28 0.43 -15.20 -10.78
N LEU A 29 -0.78 -15.67 -10.41
CA LEU A 29 -1.02 -17.01 -9.86
C LEU A 29 -0.79 -18.13 -10.87
N LYS A 30 -0.80 -17.86 -12.18
CA LYS A 30 -0.46 -18.86 -13.21
C LYS A 30 1.00 -19.34 -13.10
N ASN A 31 1.90 -18.46 -12.66
CA ASN A 31 3.34 -18.71 -12.64
C ASN A 31 3.92 -18.79 -11.23
N ASN A 32 3.14 -18.49 -10.19
CA ASN A 32 3.61 -18.48 -8.81
C ASN A 32 2.70 -19.33 -7.92
N LYS A 33 3.28 -20.10 -7.01
CA LYS A 33 2.51 -20.88 -6.02
C LYS A 33 1.74 -19.98 -5.04
N VAL A 34 2.32 -18.87 -4.67
CA VAL A 34 1.77 -17.85 -3.79
C VAL A 34 2.11 -16.49 -4.35
N VAL A 35 1.23 -15.51 -4.19
CA VAL A 35 1.43 -14.13 -4.63
C VAL A 35 1.24 -13.16 -3.46
N THR A 36 1.89 -12.00 -3.56
CA THR A 36 1.78 -10.92 -2.57
C THR A 36 0.99 -9.74 -3.15
N LEU A 37 -0.12 -9.40 -2.48
CA LEU A 37 -0.89 -8.20 -2.68
C LEU A 37 -0.56 -7.21 -1.56
N SER A 38 0.08 -6.09 -1.88
CA SER A 38 0.30 -5.02 -0.90
C SER A 38 -0.85 -4.01 -0.93
N VAL A 39 -1.35 -3.63 0.25
CA VAL A 39 -2.53 -2.79 0.42
C VAL A 39 -2.29 -1.64 1.39
N PRO A 40 -2.86 -0.44 1.13
CA PRO A 40 -2.75 0.70 2.02
C PRO A 40 -3.83 0.65 3.11
N GLY A 41 -3.59 1.41 4.18
CA GLY A 41 -4.62 1.77 5.13
C GLY A 41 -5.49 2.96 4.70
N GLY A 42 -6.20 3.53 5.66
CA GLY A 42 -7.07 4.68 5.45
C GLY A 42 -8.47 4.31 4.92
N THR A 43 -9.38 5.28 4.99
CA THR A 43 -10.80 5.04 4.63
C THR A 43 -11.06 5.08 3.12
N THR A 44 -10.19 5.72 2.34
CA THR A 44 -10.35 5.85 0.88
C THR A 44 -10.44 4.51 0.15
N PRO A 45 -9.60 3.50 0.44
CA PRO A 45 -9.65 2.22 -0.27
C PRO A 45 -10.71 1.25 0.26
N ALA A 46 -11.43 1.55 1.35
CA ALA A 46 -12.41 0.63 1.92
C ALA A 46 -13.48 0.16 0.90
N PRO A 47 -14.12 1.03 0.09
CA PRO A 47 -15.07 0.58 -0.92
C PRO A 47 -14.44 -0.33 -2.00
N PHE A 48 -13.19 -0.09 -2.36
CA PHE A 48 -12.46 -0.98 -3.27
C PHE A 48 -12.27 -2.37 -2.66
N PHE A 49 -11.93 -2.46 -1.37
CA PHE A 49 -11.80 -3.74 -0.68
C PHE A 49 -13.13 -4.49 -0.62
N ASP A 50 -14.25 -3.77 -0.42
CA ASP A 50 -15.60 -4.36 -0.40
C ASP A 50 -15.98 -4.97 -1.77
N TYR A 51 -15.46 -4.44 -2.90
CA TYR A 51 -15.56 -5.09 -4.20
C TYR A 51 -14.58 -6.25 -4.35
N LEU A 52 -13.31 -6.04 -4.03
CA LEU A 52 -12.24 -7.01 -4.24
C LEU A 52 -12.46 -8.31 -3.48
N CYS A 53 -12.99 -8.27 -2.25
CA CYS A 53 -13.26 -9.46 -1.45
C CYS A 53 -14.31 -10.42 -2.07
N ASN A 54 -15.07 -9.96 -3.06
CA ASN A 54 -16.05 -10.79 -3.80
C ASN A 54 -15.47 -11.41 -5.09
N GLU A 55 -14.29 -10.97 -5.52
CA GLU A 55 -13.65 -11.49 -6.74
C GLU A 55 -13.32 -12.97 -6.63
N ASP A 56 -13.46 -13.67 -7.74
CA ASP A 56 -13.16 -15.11 -7.82
C ASP A 56 -11.66 -15.31 -8.04
N LEU A 57 -10.95 -15.58 -6.94
CA LEU A 57 -9.50 -15.78 -6.88
C LEU A 57 -9.18 -16.99 -5.98
N GLU A 58 -8.04 -17.60 -6.20
CA GLU A 58 -7.48 -18.59 -5.27
C GLU A 58 -6.88 -17.89 -4.03
N TRP A 59 -7.75 -17.27 -3.22
CA TRP A 59 -7.36 -16.42 -2.09
C TRP A 59 -6.45 -17.09 -1.07
N GLN A 60 -6.54 -18.42 -0.90
CA GLN A 60 -5.63 -19.21 -0.06
C GLN A 60 -4.17 -19.15 -0.53
N ARG A 61 -3.93 -18.69 -1.76
CA ARG A 61 -2.60 -18.48 -2.36
C ARG A 61 -2.20 -16.99 -2.39
N VAL A 62 -2.96 -16.11 -1.74
CA VAL A 62 -2.70 -14.66 -1.70
C VAL A 62 -2.26 -14.25 -0.30
N ASN A 63 -1.03 -13.73 -0.17
CA ASN A 63 -0.59 -12.98 1.00
C ASN A 63 -1.06 -11.53 0.86
N VAL A 64 -1.80 -11.02 1.83
CA VAL A 64 -2.20 -9.62 1.94
C VAL A 64 -1.23 -8.93 2.89
N LEU A 65 -0.34 -8.10 2.32
CA LEU A 65 0.73 -7.39 3.02
C LEU A 65 0.33 -5.92 3.18
N LEU A 66 0.41 -5.38 4.38
CA LEU A 66 0.21 -3.94 4.59
C LEU A 66 1.37 -3.15 3.96
N SER A 67 1.09 -1.99 3.33
CA SER A 67 2.15 -1.07 2.89
C SER A 67 2.82 -0.37 4.08
N ASP A 68 2.02 -0.13 5.11
CA ASP A 68 2.45 0.44 6.39
C ASP A 68 1.41 0.16 7.48
N GLU A 69 1.82 0.28 8.74
CA GLU A 69 0.91 0.18 9.88
C GLU A 69 1.32 1.18 10.96
N ARG A 70 0.31 1.71 11.65
CA ARG A 70 0.52 2.39 12.93
C ARG A 70 0.87 1.32 13.95
N TYR A 71 1.97 1.52 14.71
CA TYR A 71 2.38 0.52 15.69
C TYR A 71 1.46 0.56 16.92
N LEU A 72 0.25 0.10 16.72
CA LEU A 72 -0.86 0.06 17.69
C LEU A 72 -1.49 -1.32 17.71
N PRO A 73 -2.15 -1.72 18.81
CA PRO A 73 -2.94 -2.95 18.85
C PRO A 73 -3.93 -3.04 17.67
N GLU A 74 -4.09 -4.25 17.13
CA GLU A 74 -4.94 -4.48 15.94
C GLU A 74 -6.42 -4.17 16.19
N ASP A 75 -6.88 -4.15 17.44
CA ASP A 75 -8.24 -3.74 17.82
C ASP A 75 -8.41 -2.21 17.90
N ASN A 76 -7.31 -1.44 17.82
CA ASN A 76 -7.37 0.01 17.82
C ASN A 76 -8.08 0.51 16.53
N ILE A 77 -8.93 1.53 16.69
CA ILE A 77 -9.70 2.10 15.56
C ILE A 77 -8.79 2.68 14.45
N ARG A 78 -7.54 3.01 14.78
CA ARG A 78 -6.55 3.56 13.87
C ARG A 78 -5.66 2.49 13.22
N SER A 79 -5.81 1.20 13.55
CA SER A 79 -5.05 0.11 12.93
C SER A 79 -5.49 -0.11 11.48
N ASN A 80 -4.51 -0.19 10.58
CA ASN A 80 -4.73 -0.58 9.19
C ASN A 80 -5.13 -2.06 9.09
N ALA A 81 -4.52 -2.93 9.91
CA ALA A 81 -4.89 -4.35 9.97
C ALA A 81 -6.37 -4.53 10.31
N ARG A 82 -6.91 -3.77 11.28
CA ARG A 82 -8.34 -3.77 11.60
C ARG A 82 -9.21 -3.40 10.39
N LEU A 83 -8.83 -2.36 9.66
CA LEU A 83 -9.56 -1.93 8.48
C LEU A 83 -9.56 -3.02 7.40
N ILE A 84 -8.39 -3.60 7.12
CA ILE A 84 -8.25 -4.67 6.13
C ILE A 84 -9.02 -5.92 6.54
N ALA A 85 -8.96 -6.33 7.80
CA ALA A 85 -9.75 -7.44 8.33
C ALA A 85 -11.26 -7.20 8.14
N LYS A 86 -11.72 -5.96 8.34
CA LYS A 86 -13.13 -5.60 8.22
C LYS A 86 -13.63 -5.55 6.78
N HIS A 87 -12.83 -5.11 5.81
CA HIS A 87 -13.28 -4.83 4.45
C HIS A 87 -12.76 -5.82 3.41
N LEU A 88 -11.51 -6.33 3.56
CA LEU A 88 -10.92 -7.23 2.57
C LEU A 88 -10.94 -8.70 3.00
N ILE A 89 -10.56 -9.01 4.27
CA ILE A 89 -10.50 -10.42 4.72
C ILE A 89 -11.90 -10.89 5.07
N GLN A 90 -12.78 -10.85 4.08
CA GLN A 90 -14.19 -11.18 4.15
C GLN A 90 -14.62 -12.04 2.96
N LYS A 91 -15.79 -12.66 3.06
CA LYS A 91 -16.42 -13.40 1.95
C LYS A 91 -15.44 -14.37 1.27
N LYS A 92 -15.19 -14.24 -0.05
CA LYS A 92 -14.27 -15.12 -0.78
C LYS A 92 -12.82 -14.92 -0.34
N ALA A 93 -12.43 -13.69 0.03
CA ALA A 93 -11.09 -13.38 0.50
C ALA A 93 -10.82 -13.74 1.96
N SER A 94 -11.80 -14.31 2.70
CA SER A 94 -11.65 -14.68 4.11
C SER A 94 -10.55 -15.71 4.38
N VAL A 95 -10.14 -16.46 3.36
CA VAL A 95 -9.07 -17.47 3.43
C VAL A 95 -7.69 -16.93 3.03
N ALA A 96 -7.58 -15.66 2.67
CA ALA A 96 -6.30 -15.02 2.39
C ALA A 96 -5.47 -14.87 3.67
N ARG A 97 -4.14 -14.96 3.52
CA ARG A 97 -3.23 -14.78 4.64
C ARG A 97 -2.89 -13.30 4.81
N MET A 98 -3.45 -12.65 5.82
CA MET A 98 -3.06 -11.28 6.20
C MET A 98 -1.73 -11.29 6.98
N ILE A 99 -0.83 -10.37 6.63
CA ILE A 99 0.47 -10.16 7.28
C ILE A 99 0.38 -8.89 8.11
N SER A 100 0.39 -9.04 9.42
CA SER A 100 0.34 -7.93 10.38
C SER A 100 1.73 -7.36 10.68
N PHE A 101 1.77 -6.07 11.01
CA PHE A 101 2.98 -5.34 11.44
C PHE A 101 2.95 -4.94 12.91
N TYR A 102 2.24 -5.68 13.74
CA TYR A 102 2.17 -5.41 15.18
C TYR A 102 2.43 -6.68 16.01
N ASN A 103 3.17 -6.51 17.09
CA ASN A 103 3.34 -7.53 18.13
C ASN A 103 3.43 -6.86 19.50
N LYS A 104 2.47 -7.12 20.38
CA LYS A 104 2.36 -6.50 21.72
C LYS A 104 3.56 -6.70 22.64
N ASN A 105 4.42 -7.65 22.37
CA ASN A 105 5.57 -8.03 23.19
C ASN A 105 6.90 -7.47 22.66
N LEU A 106 6.86 -6.65 21.61
CA LEU A 106 8.06 -6.10 20.95
C LEU A 106 7.91 -4.60 20.82
N SER A 107 9.03 -3.88 20.86
CA SER A 107 9.12 -2.51 20.36
C SER A 107 9.06 -2.51 18.83
N GLU A 108 8.94 -1.32 18.22
CA GLU A 108 8.95 -1.15 16.78
C GLU A 108 10.26 -1.67 16.16
N GLU A 109 11.39 -1.33 16.77
CA GLU A 109 12.71 -1.75 16.31
C GLU A 109 12.90 -3.26 16.44
N GLU A 110 12.52 -3.84 17.58
CA GLU A 110 12.57 -5.29 17.80
C GLU A 110 11.68 -6.03 16.79
N PHE A 111 10.51 -5.45 16.45
CA PHE A 111 9.64 -6.02 15.43
C PHE A 111 10.34 -6.07 14.07
N VAL A 112 10.90 -4.95 13.62
CA VAL A 112 11.59 -4.87 12.32
C VAL A 112 12.75 -5.87 12.27
N ILE A 113 13.63 -5.88 13.27
CA ILE A 113 14.77 -6.80 13.33
C ILE A 113 14.30 -8.26 13.27
N LYS A 114 13.28 -8.61 14.06
CA LYS A 114 12.78 -9.99 14.18
C LYS A 114 12.13 -10.51 12.90
N TYR A 115 11.36 -9.64 12.21
CA TYR A 115 10.53 -10.07 11.09
C TYR A 115 11.10 -9.73 9.71
N GLU A 116 12.22 -9.01 9.62
CA GLU A 116 12.84 -8.60 8.33
C GLU A 116 13.02 -9.79 7.37
N SER A 117 13.65 -10.87 7.85
CA SER A 117 13.89 -12.07 7.01
C SER A 117 12.59 -12.71 6.50
N GLN A 118 11.54 -12.70 7.32
CA GLN A 118 10.24 -13.22 6.88
C GLN A 118 9.59 -12.28 5.85
N MET A 119 9.67 -10.96 6.06
CA MET A 119 9.07 -9.98 5.14
C MET A 119 9.76 -9.95 3.79
N SER A 120 11.10 -10.11 3.77
CA SER A 120 11.85 -10.16 2.51
C SER A 120 11.44 -11.34 1.62
N THR A 121 10.93 -12.45 2.18
CA THR A 121 10.41 -13.57 1.39
C THR A 121 9.09 -13.28 0.66
N LEU A 122 8.42 -12.18 1.01
CA LEU A 122 7.18 -11.75 0.36
C LEU A 122 7.45 -10.89 -0.88
N LEU A 123 8.71 -10.57 -1.15
CA LEU A 123 9.12 -9.79 -2.32
C LEU A 123 9.55 -10.71 -3.48
N PRO A 124 9.42 -10.27 -4.72
CA PRO A 124 8.81 -9.01 -5.13
C PRO A 124 7.29 -9.01 -4.92
N ILE A 125 6.72 -7.83 -4.66
CA ILE A 125 5.26 -7.66 -4.57
C ILE A 125 4.66 -7.89 -5.96
N ASN A 126 3.62 -8.74 -6.06
CA ASN A 126 2.97 -8.99 -7.35
C ASN A 126 2.08 -7.81 -7.76
N VAL A 127 1.22 -7.35 -6.84
CA VAL A 127 0.36 -6.19 -7.06
C VAL A 127 0.38 -5.30 -5.83
N SER A 128 0.59 -4.00 -6.01
CA SER A 128 0.57 -3.00 -4.95
C SER A 128 -0.50 -1.97 -5.19
N ILE A 129 -1.31 -1.69 -4.19
CA ILE A 129 -2.21 -0.55 -4.14
C ILE A 129 -1.63 0.45 -3.14
N LEU A 130 -1.53 1.71 -3.53
CA LEU A 130 -1.00 2.78 -2.69
C LEU A 130 -1.94 3.98 -2.68
N GLY A 131 -2.02 4.64 -1.53
CA GLY A 131 -2.50 6.01 -1.44
C GLY A 131 -1.37 7.01 -1.62
N MET A 132 -1.74 8.29 -1.74
CA MET A 132 -0.78 9.39 -1.73
C MET A 132 -1.30 10.52 -0.84
N GLY A 133 -0.45 11.10 0.01
CA GLY A 133 -0.72 12.29 0.79
C GLY A 133 -0.78 13.56 -0.07
N GLU A 134 -1.32 14.66 0.47
CA GLU A 134 -1.22 15.98 -0.17
C GLU A 134 0.21 16.53 -0.12
N ASP A 135 1.00 16.05 0.84
CA ASP A 135 2.44 16.23 0.97
C ASP A 135 3.27 15.26 0.11
N MET A 136 2.60 14.46 -0.72
CA MET A 136 3.18 13.48 -1.65
C MET A 136 3.82 12.26 -0.97
N HIS A 137 3.55 12.00 0.34
CA HIS A 137 3.96 10.75 0.97
C HIS A 137 3.19 9.55 0.40
N THR A 138 3.77 8.36 0.50
CA THR A 138 3.10 7.07 0.28
C THR A 138 3.52 6.08 1.35
N ALA A 139 2.67 5.08 1.66
CA ALA A 139 2.86 4.25 2.84
C ALA A 139 3.12 5.16 4.06
N SER A 140 4.20 4.95 4.82
CA SER A 140 4.65 5.89 5.85
C SER A 140 5.99 6.57 5.51
N LEU A 141 6.30 6.74 4.22
CA LEU A 141 7.45 7.52 3.75
C LEU A 141 7.07 9.01 3.70
N PHE A 142 7.13 9.68 4.84
CA PHE A 142 6.73 11.08 5.01
C PHE A 142 7.90 12.04 4.76
N PRO A 143 7.69 13.15 4.02
CA PRO A 143 8.76 14.15 3.78
C PRO A 143 9.32 14.81 5.04
N ASP A 144 8.54 14.84 6.13
CA ASP A 144 8.90 15.44 7.43
C ASP A 144 9.53 14.46 8.43
N SER A 145 9.74 13.20 8.04
CA SER A 145 10.40 12.20 8.87
C SER A 145 11.91 12.23 8.71
N ASP A 146 12.63 12.16 9.84
CA ASP A 146 14.10 12.11 9.84
C ASP A 146 14.63 10.79 9.26
N GLU A 147 13.83 9.71 9.32
CA GLU A 147 14.16 8.37 8.80
C GLU A 147 13.89 8.23 7.29
N LEU A 148 13.30 9.23 6.61
CA LEU A 148 12.88 9.12 5.21
C LEU A 148 14.01 8.68 4.28
N LEU A 149 15.19 9.30 4.38
CA LEU A 149 16.29 9.00 3.47
C LEU A 149 16.75 7.55 3.58
N ASP A 150 16.82 7.04 4.81
CA ASP A 150 17.18 5.64 5.07
C ASP A 150 16.06 4.70 4.57
N ALA A 151 14.81 4.98 4.89
CA ALA A 151 13.66 4.20 4.43
C ALA A 151 13.52 4.15 2.89
N LEU A 152 13.97 5.19 2.17
CA LEU A 152 13.99 5.20 0.72
C LEU A 152 15.12 4.36 0.11
N LYS A 153 16.30 4.34 0.74
CA LYS A 153 17.54 3.81 0.14
C LYS A 153 17.99 2.45 0.68
N SER A 154 17.56 2.10 1.88
CA SER A 154 17.95 0.86 2.56
C SER A 154 17.57 -0.39 1.76
N ASP A 155 18.34 -1.45 1.94
CA ASP A 155 18.02 -2.79 1.41
C ASP A 155 17.05 -3.56 2.31
N ASN A 156 16.78 -3.08 3.53
CA ASN A 156 15.78 -3.68 4.40
C ASN A 156 14.38 -3.53 3.81
N THR A 157 13.53 -4.50 4.07
CA THR A 157 12.13 -4.50 3.64
C THR A 157 11.28 -3.56 4.49
N LEU A 158 11.55 -3.53 5.78
CA LEU A 158 10.79 -2.77 6.79
C LEU A 158 11.62 -1.64 7.40
N HIS A 159 10.94 -0.54 7.72
CA HIS A 159 11.49 0.59 8.49
C HIS A 159 10.53 1.07 9.55
N VAL A 160 11.09 1.45 10.70
CA VAL A 160 10.38 2.29 11.67
C VAL A 160 10.44 3.72 11.19
N VAL A 161 9.30 4.40 11.16
CA VAL A 161 9.18 5.80 10.73
C VAL A 161 8.39 6.59 11.77
N ARG A 162 8.90 7.76 12.16
CA ARG A 162 8.28 8.66 13.14
C ARG A 162 8.03 10.04 12.53
N PRO A 163 6.96 10.20 11.72
CA PRO A 163 6.67 11.47 11.07
C PRO A 163 6.35 12.52 12.13
N LYS A 164 6.89 13.73 11.99
CA LYS A 164 6.66 14.86 12.91
C LYS A 164 5.20 15.32 12.91
N SER A 165 4.50 15.12 11.81
CA SER A 165 3.08 15.42 11.61
C SER A 165 2.11 14.36 12.16
N GLN A 166 2.61 13.24 12.68
CA GLN A 166 1.78 12.12 13.13
C GLN A 166 2.12 11.71 14.55
N PRO A 167 1.12 11.32 15.37
CA PRO A 167 1.35 11.05 16.79
C PRO A 167 1.98 9.69 17.09
N GLU A 168 1.87 8.70 16.17
CA GLU A 168 2.37 7.35 16.41
C GLU A 168 3.55 7.02 15.51
N ALA A 169 4.47 6.19 16.05
CA ALA A 169 5.42 5.45 15.24
C ALA A 169 4.71 4.51 14.28
N ARG A 170 5.35 4.24 13.16
CA ARG A 170 4.82 3.40 12.10
C ARG A 170 5.87 2.41 11.65
N ILE A 171 5.42 1.24 11.22
CA ILE A 171 6.23 0.32 10.43
C ILE A 171 5.79 0.47 8.98
N SER A 172 6.74 0.71 8.08
CA SER A 172 6.51 0.93 6.65
C SER A 172 7.35 -0.02 5.82
N LEU A 173 6.82 -0.43 4.69
CA LEU A 173 7.66 -0.97 3.62
C LEU A 173 8.65 0.11 3.16
N SER A 174 9.89 -0.30 2.89
CA SER A 174 10.93 0.58 2.33
C SER A 174 10.61 1.03 0.92
N GLY A 175 11.28 2.07 0.46
CA GLY A 175 11.18 2.53 -0.93
C GLY A 175 11.51 1.42 -1.94
N LYS A 176 12.57 0.63 -1.67
CA LYS A 176 12.95 -0.51 -2.51
C LYS A 176 11.92 -1.63 -2.49
N ALA A 177 11.34 -1.95 -1.34
CA ALA A 177 10.28 -2.94 -1.23
C ALA A 177 9.04 -2.52 -2.04
N LEU A 178 8.61 -1.25 -1.93
CA LEU A 178 7.49 -0.72 -2.71
C LEU A 178 7.79 -0.72 -4.22
N ALA A 179 9.02 -0.32 -4.61
CA ALA A 179 9.46 -0.31 -6.00
C ALA A 179 9.59 -1.71 -6.62
N SER A 180 9.69 -2.77 -5.80
CA SER A 180 9.76 -4.17 -6.27
C SER A 180 8.47 -4.67 -6.92
N ALA A 181 7.36 -3.92 -6.78
CA ALA A 181 6.06 -4.35 -7.26
C ALA A 181 6.01 -4.51 -8.79
N HIS A 182 5.49 -5.65 -9.25
CA HIS A 182 5.31 -5.90 -10.68
C HIS A 182 4.22 -5.01 -11.28
N LYS A 183 3.17 -4.70 -10.51
CA LYS A 183 2.11 -3.75 -10.83
C LYS A 183 1.80 -2.86 -9.65
N THR A 184 1.67 -1.56 -9.89
CA THR A 184 1.30 -0.59 -8.85
C THR A 184 0.11 0.25 -9.31
N TYR A 185 -0.88 0.36 -8.43
CA TYR A 185 -2.03 1.22 -8.59
C TYR A 185 -2.02 2.29 -7.49
N ILE A 186 -1.95 3.56 -7.90
CA ILE A 186 -2.07 4.70 -6.99
C ILE A 186 -3.52 5.16 -7.03
N LEU A 187 -4.21 5.08 -5.90
CA LEU A 187 -5.60 5.47 -5.73
C LEU A 187 -5.67 6.85 -5.07
N ILE A 188 -6.20 7.83 -5.79
CA ILE A 188 -6.38 9.19 -5.28
C ILE A 188 -7.78 9.72 -5.61
N LEU A 189 -8.37 10.49 -4.69
CA LEU A 189 -9.69 11.09 -4.82
C LEU A 189 -9.64 12.60 -4.57
N GLY A 190 -10.39 13.33 -5.40
CA GLY A 190 -10.57 14.77 -5.29
C GLY A 190 -9.42 15.59 -5.87
N GLU A 191 -9.70 16.88 -6.09
CA GLU A 191 -8.80 17.79 -6.82
C GLU A 191 -7.50 18.07 -6.07
N ASN A 192 -7.51 18.15 -4.74
CA ASN A 192 -6.29 18.36 -3.94
C ASN A 192 -5.26 17.25 -4.18
N LYS A 193 -5.71 15.98 -4.23
CA LYS A 193 -4.83 14.84 -4.50
C LYS A 193 -4.35 14.81 -5.94
N LEU A 194 -5.19 15.24 -6.88
CA LEU A 194 -4.77 15.39 -8.28
C LEU A 194 -3.67 16.45 -8.43
N ASN A 195 -3.82 17.57 -7.73
CA ASN A 195 -2.82 18.65 -7.76
C ASN A 195 -1.51 18.22 -7.09
N ALA A 196 -1.58 17.50 -5.96
CA ALA A 196 -0.41 16.90 -5.33
C ALA A 196 0.29 15.89 -6.28
N TYR A 197 -0.47 15.08 -7.01
CA TYR A 197 0.10 14.17 -8.01
C TYR A 197 0.80 14.93 -9.16
N LYS A 198 0.16 15.98 -9.71
CA LYS A 198 0.79 16.83 -10.74
C LYS A 198 2.09 17.45 -10.22
N LYS A 199 2.10 17.93 -8.96
CA LYS A 199 3.31 18.43 -8.30
C LYS A 199 4.36 17.33 -8.17
N ALA A 200 4.01 16.14 -7.69
CA ALA A 200 4.94 15.01 -7.60
C ALA A 200 5.58 14.65 -8.94
N CYS A 201 4.83 14.76 -10.06
CA CYS A 201 5.39 14.53 -11.39
C CYS A 201 6.46 15.56 -11.79
N SER A 202 6.41 16.78 -11.28
CA SER A 202 7.39 17.84 -11.55
C SER A 202 8.60 17.83 -10.61
N GLU A 203 8.51 17.12 -9.46
CA GLU A 203 9.61 17.00 -8.52
C GLU A 203 10.76 16.16 -9.12
N LYS A 204 11.99 16.41 -8.64
CA LYS A 204 13.20 15.75 -9.15
C LYS A 204 13.67 14.59 -8.28
N THR A 205 13.25 14.55 -7.02
CA THR A 205 13.74 13.59 -6.03
C THR A 205 12.59 12.94 -5.25
N GLU A 206 12.83 11.72 -4.79
CA GLU A 206 11.92 11.00 -3.89
C GLU A 206 11.87 11.62 -2.48
N ILE A 207 12.87 12.40 -2.10
CA ILE A 207 12.87 13.12 -0.81
C ILE A 207 11.77 14.17 -0.80
N ASN A 208 11.59 14.90 -1.91
CA ASN A 208 10.55 15.92 -2.02
C ASN A 208 9.15 15.34 -2.29
N ALA A 209 9.11 14.17 -2.93
CA ALA A 209 7.88 13.49 -3.28
C ALA A 209 8.06 11.97 -3.17
N PRO A 210 7.93 11.39 -1.97
CA PRO A 210 8.21 9.97 -1.74
C PRO A 210 7.42 9.00 -2.62
N ILE A 211 6.21 9.36 -3.06
CA ILE A 211 5.42 8.56 -4.02
C ILE A 211 6.19 8.27 -5.33
N ARG A 212 7.17 9.08 -5.69
CA ARG A 212 7.96 8.91 -6.92
C ARG A 212 8.76 7.60 -6.94
N VAL A 213 9.05 7.03 -5.77
CA VAL A 213 9.76 5.74 -5.65
C VAL A 213 9.08 4.62 -6.46
N VAL A 214 7.77 4.73 -6.69
CA VAL A 214 7.01 3.76 -7.49
C VAL A 214 6.63 4.27 -8.89
N PHE A 215 7.09 5.44 -9.30
CA PHE A 215 6.78 5.94 -10.64
C PHE A 215 7.53 5.15 -11.72
N GLY A 216 6.79 4.58 -12.64
CA GLY A 216 7.33 3.74 -13.72
C GLY A 216 6.28 3.33 -14.73
N SER A 217 6.68 2.52 -15.70
CA SER A 217 5.78 1.97 -16.74
C SER A 217 4.79 0.93 -16.20
N ASN A 218 5.09 0.35 -15.04
CA ASN A 218 4.24 -0.61 -14.33
C ASN A 218 3.27 0.05 -13.35
N THR A 219 3.24 1.40 -13.27
CA THR A 219 2.42 2.17 -12.35
C THR A 219 1.30 2.88 -13.08
N SER A 220 0.08 2.73 -12.56
CA SER A 220 -1.12 3.44 -13.01
C SER A 220 -1.73 4.25 -11.87
N VAL A 221 -2.16 5.48 -12.17
CA VAL A 221 -2.86 6.35 -11.22
C VAL A 221 -4.34 6.36 -11.57
N PHE A 222 -5.19 6.04 -10.62
CA PHE A 222 -6.64 6.05 -10.72
C PHE A 222 -7.19 7.21 -9.90
N TRP A 223 -7.90 8.10 -10.57
CA TRP A 223 -8.44 9.30 -9.97
C TRP A 223 -9.92 9.47 -10.30
N ALA A 224 -10.69 9.88 -9.30
CA ALA A 224 -12.04 10.42 -9.45
C ALA A 224 -12.21 11.64 -8.55
N ASP A 225 -13.11 12.53 -8.94
CA ASP A 225 -13.47 13.65 -8.06
C ASP A 225 -14.31 13.18 -6.86
N LYS A 226 -14.38 14.02 -5.83
CA LYS A 226 -15.18 13.80 -4.60
C LYS A 226 -16.54 14.50 -4.71
N ILE A 227 -17.17 14.49 -5.89
CA ILE A 227 -18.51 15.06 -6.04
C ILE A 227 -19.56 14.11 -5.47
#